data_bf191c2a4d13d9726819b06e131b04d4
#
_entry.id   bf191c2a4d13d9726819b06e131b04d4
#
_cell.length_a   1.000
_cell.length_b   1.000
_cell.length_c   1.000
_cell.angle_alpha   90.00
_cell.angle_beta   90.00
_cell.angle_gamma   90.00
#
_symmetry.space_group_name_H-M   'P 1'
#
loop_
_entity.id
_entity.type
_entity.pdbx_description
1 polymer ?
#
loop_
_entity_poly.entity_id
_entity_poly.type
_entity_poly.pdbx_seq_one_letter_code
_entity_poly.pdbx_strand_id
1 'polypeptide(L)'
;EIRLSLVGSEMCIRDSKNIERGEFLEAAKTLKETSALPAVCGRVCPQEKQCESKCIHLKMSKEAVAIGYLERFAADYERESGNISVPEIAEKNGIKIAVVGSGPAGLSFAGDMAKRGYDVTVFEALHEIGGVLKYGIPEFRLPNKIVDVEIDGLRKMGVQFEKDCIVGKTISYDDLHLSLIHI
;
A
#
# COMPACT_ATOMS: atom_id res chain seq x y z
N GLU A 1 -17.86 -16.81 -11.38
CA GLU A 1 -16.72 -16.55 -12.32
C GLU A 1 -16.61 -15.09 -12.74
N ILE A 2 -17.71 -14.35 -12.80
CA ILE A 2 -17.70 -12.92 -13.18
C ILE A 2 -17.16 -12.02 -12.04
N ARG A 3 -17.28 -12.41 -10.78
CA ARG A 3 -16.84 -11.60 -9.64
C ARG A 3 -15.32 -11.46 -9.49
N LEU A 4 -14.53 -12.45 -9.89
CA LEU A 4 -13.06 -12.41 -9.77
C LEU A 4 -12.40 -11.51 -10.83
N SER A 5 -13.05 -11.29 -11.97
CA SER A 5 -12.58 -10.34 -12.98
C SER A 5 -12.98 -8.89 -12.70
N LEU A 6 -13.91 -8.67 -11.76
CA LEU A 6 -14.44 -7.33 -11.42
C LEU A 6 -13.69 -6.67 -10.25
N VAL A 7 -12.97 -7.42 -9.42
CA VAL A 7 -12.27 -6.84 -8.25
C VAL A 7 -11.16 -5.87 -8.66
N GLY A 8 -10.47 -6.12 -9.77
CA GLY A 8 -9.54 -5.16 -10.35
C GLY A 8 -10.20 -4.05 -11.16
N SER A 9 -11.43 -4.26 -11.66
CA SER A 9 -12.11 -3.32 -12.56
C SER A 9 -12.84 -2.19 -11.82
N GLU A 10 -13.31 -2.40 -10.60
CA GLU A 10 -13.98 -1.32 -9.84
C GLU A 10 -13.01 -0.22 -9.43
N MET A 11 -11.80 -0.56 -8.99
CA MET A 11 -10.75 0.42 -8.72
C MET A 11 -10.39 1.21 -9.96
N CYS A 12 -10.03 0.51 -11.04
CA CYS A 12 -9.65 1.13 -12.31
C CYS A 12 -10.74 2.01 -12.91
N ILE A 13 -12.02 1.75 -12.60
CA ILE A 13 -13.14 2.55 -13.09
C ILE A 13 -13.33 3.80 -12.23
N ARG A 14 -13.29 3.68 -10.91
CA ARG A 14 -13.58 4.80 -10.01
C ARG A 14 -12.48 5.85 -10.03
N ASP A 15 -11.23 5.45 -9.86
CA ASP A 15 -10.08 6.36 -9.89
C ASP A 15 -9.89 7.00 -11.26
N SER A 16 -9.99 6.21 -12.35
CA SER A 16 -9.90 6.74 -13.71
C SER A 16 -11.02 7.72 -14.04
N LYS A 17 -12.23 7.49 -13.53
CA LYS A 17 -13.35 8.44 -13.68
C LYS A 17 -13.15 9.73 -12.90
N ASN A 18 -12.57 9.66 -11.73
CA ASN A 18 -12.20 10.85 -10.96
C ASN A 18 -11.13 11.66 -11.71
N ILE A 19 -10.13 10.98 -12.29
CA ILE A 19 -9.09 11.63 -13.12
C ILE A 19 -9.71 12.29 -14.36
N GLU A 20 -10.62 11.62 -15.06
CA GLU A 20 -11.35 12.15 -16.23
C GLU A 20 -12.09 13.45 -15.88
N ARG A 21 -12.60 13.56 -14.65
CA ARG A 21 -13.32 14.75 -14.16
C ARG A 21 -12.43 15.84 -13.61
N GLY A 22 -11.11 15.60 -13.52
CA GLY A 22 -10.16 16.52 -12.87
C GLY A 22 -10.16 16.44 -11.35
N GLU A 23 -10.80 15.43 -10.76
CA GLU A 23 -10.92 15.21 -9.32
C GLU A 23 -9.72 14.38 -8.81
N PHE A 24 -8.50 14.90 -8.99
CA PHE A 24 -7.26 14.13 -8.80
C PHE A 24 -7.01 13.69 -7.34
N LEU A 25 -7.35 14.52 -6.37
CA LEU A 25 -7.24 14.15 -4.95
C LEU A 25 -8.24 13.06 -4.56
N GLU A 26 -9.45 13.10 -5.12
CA GLU A 26 -10.44 12.05 -4.90
C GLU A 26 -10.05 10.73 -5.58
N ALA A 27 -9.35 10.81 -6.73
CA ALA A 27 -8.74 9.63 -7.34
C ALA A 27 -7.70 8.98 -6.42
N ALA A 28 -6.79 9.78 -5.82
CA ALA A 28 -5.80 9.28 -4.88
C ALA A 28 -6.44 8.66 -3.63
N LYS A 29 -7.48 9.27 -3.09
CA LYS A 29 -8.25 8.74 -1.97
C LYS A 29 -8.90 7.39 -2.32
N THR A 30 -9.52 7.30 -3.50
CA THR A 30 -10.13 6.06 -4.01
C THR A 30 -9.09 4.93 -4.11
N LEU A 31 -7.89 5.21 -4.61
CA LEU A 31 -6.79 4.24 -4.66
C LEU A 31 -6.41 3.72 -3.27
N LYS A 32 -6.35 4.60 -2.28
CA LYS A 32 -5.98 4.24 -0.90
C LYS A 32 -7.05 3.41 -0.17
N GLU A 33 -8.28 3.34 -0.65
CA GLU A 33 -9.30 2.45 -0.08
C GLU A 33 -8.85 0.98 -0.14
N THR A 34 -8.16 0.60 -1.22
CA THR A 34 -7.79 -0.79 -1.50
C THR A 34 -6.29 -1.04 -1.62
N SER A 35 -5.49 -0.01 -1.87
CA SER A 35 -4.01 -0.08 -1.91
C SER A 35 -3.41 0.67 -0.73
N ALA A 36 -2.53 0.00 0.02
CA ALA A 36 -1.78 0.66 1.09
C ALA A 36 -0.54 1.41 0.57
N LEU A 37 -0.10 1.11 -0.67
CA LEU A 37 1.15 1.62 -1.25
C LEU A 37 0.96 2.05 -2.72
N PRO A 38 0.02 2.96 -3.04
CA PRO A 38 -0.31 3.30 -4.43
C PRO A 38 0.86 3.92 -5.19
N ALA A 39 1.66 4.78 -4.56
CA ALA A 39 2.81 5.40 -5.19
C ALA A 39 3.92 4.40 -5.53
N VAL A 40 4.06 3.33 -4.75
CA VAL A 40 4.96 2.20 -5.03
C VAL A 40 4.40 1.36 -6.18
N CYS A 41 3.14 0.94 -6.10
CA CYS A 41 2.48 0.09 -7.09
C CYS A 41 2.51 0.74 -8.49
N GLY A 42 2.17 2.01 -8.62
CA GLY A 42 2.22 2.75 -9.87
C GLY A 42 3.61 2.86 -10.51
N ARG A 43 4.69 2.50 -9.77
CA ARG A 43 6.07 2.54 -10.27
C ARG A 43 6.69 1.18 -10.53
N VAL A 44 6.36 0.17 -9.73
CA VAL A 44 7.09 -1.10 -9.75
C VAL A 44 6.27 -2.30 -10.21
N CYS A 45 4.94 -2.26 -10.10
CA CYS A 45 4.10 -3.31 -10.63
C CYS A 45 4.22 -3.40 -12.17
N PRO A 46 4.33 -4.59 -12.75
CA PRO A 46 4.26 -4.78 -14.20
C PRO A 46 2.80 -4.84 -14.66
N GLN A 47 2.08 -3.70 -14.56
CA GLN A 47 0.64 -3.60 -14.82
C GLN A 47 0.28 -4.12 -16.22
N GLU A 48 1.13 -3.84 -17.20
CA GLU A 48 0.96 -4.28 -18.60
C GLU A 48 0.89 -5.81 -18.74
N LYS A 49 1.48 -6.56 -17.79
CA LYS A 49 1.43 -8.04 -17.74
C LYS A 49 0.36 -8.57 -16.78
N GLN A 50 -0.19 -7.74 -15.94
CA GLN A 50 -1.17 -8.09 -14.90
C GLN A 50 -2.54 -7.51 -15.21
N CYS A 51 -2.95 -6.43 -14.51
CA CYS A 51 -4.29 -5.86 -14.61
C CYS A 51 -4.60 -5.31 -16.02
N GLU A 52 -3.67 -4.61 -16.66
CA GLU A 52 -3.87 -4.05 -18.00
C GLU A 52 -4.04 -5.14 -19.05
N SER A 53 -3.29 -6.26 -18.94
CA SER A 53 -3.44 -7.40 -19.86
C SER A 53 -4.82 -8.07 -19.80
N LYS A 54 -5.60 -7.80 -18.78
CA LYS A 54 -6.96 -8.32 -18.56
C LYS A 54 -8.04 -7.26 -18.72
N CYS A 55 -7.66 -6.06 -19.16
CA CYS A 55 -8.59 -4.95 -19.33
C CYS A 55 -9.72 -5.34 -20.30
N ILE A 56 -10.96 -5.00 -19.93
CA ILE A 56 -12.14 -5.29 -20.74
C ILE A 56 -12.09 -4.58 -22.10
N HIS A 57 -11.43 -3.44 -22.20
CA HIS A 57 -11.26 -2.71 -23.45
C HIS A 57 -10.56 -3.55 -24.53
N LEU A 58 -9.65 -4.42 -24.16
CA LEU A 58 -8.98 -5.33 -25.10
C LEU A 58 -9.98 -6.28 -25.79
N LYS A 59 -11.04 -6.70 -25.07
CA LYS A 59 -12.14 -7.50 -25.66
C LYS A 59 -13.01 -6.69 -26.62
N MET A 60 -12.96 -5.38 -26.56
CA MET A 60 -13.68 -4.45 -27.42
C MET A 60 -12.81 -3.90 -28.56
N SER A 61 -11.65 -4.52 -28.80
CA SER A 61 -10.64 -4.06 -29.79
C SER A 61 -10.19 -2.60 -29.57
N LYS A 62 -10.13 -2.19 -28.30
CA LYS A 62 -9.60 -0.91 -27.84
C LYS A 62 -8.33 -1.12 -27.05
N GLU A 63 -7.55 -0.07 -26.87
CA GLU A 63 -6.38 -0.08 -25.99
C GLU A 63 -6.79 -0.29 -24.53
N ALA A 64 -5.93 -0.96 -23.75
CA ALA A 64 -6.12 -1.09 -22.33
C ALA A 64 -6.08 0.28 -21.63
N VAL A 65 -6.82 0.43 -20.54
CA VAL A 65 -6.66 1.60 -19.67
C VAL A 65 -5.27 1.55 -19.04
N ALA A 66 -4.52 2.64 -19.13
CA ALA A 66 -3.15 2.74 -18.61
C ALA A 66 -3.15 2.89 -17.06
N ILE A 67 -3.56 1.82 -16.38
CA ILE A 67 -3.83 1.80 -14.94
C ILE A 67 -2.59 2.24 -14.14
N GLY A 68 -1.42 1.69 -14.49
CA GLY A 68 -0.18 2.02 -13.79
C GLY A 68 0.22 3.49 -13.88
N TYR A 69 0.03 4.11 -15.05
CA TYR A 69 0.29 5.54 -15.23
C TYR A 69 -0.71 6.41 -14.47
N LEU A 70 -1.99 6.04 -14.47
CA LEU A 70 -3.04 6.77 -13.75
C LEU A 70 -2.86 6.67 -12.24
N GLU A 71 -2.54 5.48 -11.72
CA GLU A 71 -2.23 5.24 -10.31
C GLU A 71 -1.04 6.09 -9.87
N ARG A 72 0.06 6.05 -10.65
CA ARG A 72 1.24 6.87 -10.39
C ARG A 72 0.92 8.36 -10.41
N PHE A 73 0.17 8.81 -11.41
CA PHE A 73 -0.22 10.22 -11.55
C PHE A 73 -1.01 10.70 -10.33
N ALA A 74 -2.04 9.97 -9.91
CA ALA A 74 -2.88 10.37 -8.79
C ALA A 74 -2.07 10.42 -7.47
N ALA A 75 -1.23 9.41 -7.22
CA ALA A 75 -0.38 9.37 -6.03
C ALA A 75 0.68 10.50 -6.02
N ASP A 76 1.26 10.82 -7.19
CA ASP A 76 2.23 11.91 -7.30
C ASP A 76 1.55 13.28 -7.13
N TYR A 77 0.39 13.47 -7.73
CA TYR A 77 -0.39 14.70 -7.59
C TYR A 77 -0.75 14.97 -6.12
N GLU A 78 -1.23 13.96 -5.42
CA GLU A 78 -1.55 14.08 -3.99
C GLU A 78 -0.32 14.48 -3.17
N ARG A 79 0.81 13.80 -3.38
CA ARG A 79 2.06 14.11 -2.69
C ARG A 79 2.52 15.54 -2.96
N GLU A 80 2.48 15.99 -4.23
CA GLU A 80 2.95 17.32 -4.64
C GLU A 80 2.02 18.43 -4.18
N SER A 81 0.73 18.16 -4.05
CA SER A 81 -0.23 19.09 -3.48
C SER A 81 -0.04 19.33 -1.99
N GLY A 82 0.68 18.45 -1.29
CA GLY A 82 0.83 18.47 0.18
C GLY A 82 -0.43 18.03 0.95
N ASN A 83 -1.53 17.73 0.26
CA ASN A 83 -2.80 17.31 0.86
C ASN A 83 -2.92 15.79 0.92
N ILE A 84 -1.98 15.15 1.63
CA ILE A 84 -1.94 13.69 1.72
C ILE A 84 -3.11 13.21 2.59
N SER A 85 -4.08 12.55 1.98
CA SER A 85 -5.22 11.95 2.66
C SER A 85 -4.79 10.74 3.48
N VAL A 86 -5.41 10.57 4.65
CA VAL A 86 -5.33 9.34 5.43
C VAL A 86 -6.63 8.57 5.20
N PRO A 87 -6.57 7.27 4.87
CA PRO A 87 -7.77 6.45 4.74
C PRO A 87 -8.62 6.46 6.01
N GLU A 88 -9.91 6.26 5.85
CA GLU A 88 -10.81 6.09 6.99
C GLU A 88 -10.42 4.84 7.78
N ILE A 89 -10.36 4.98 9.10
CA ILE A 89 -9.95 3.92 10.02
C ILE A 89 -11.17 3.53 10.84
N ALA A 90 -11.47 2.23 10.86
CA ALA A 90 -12.53 1.68 11.70
C ALA A 90 -12.22 1.89 13.20
N GLU A 91 -13.24 1.82 14.04
CA GLU A 91 -13.06 1.87 15.49
C GLU A 91 -12.08 0.79 15.97
N LYS A 92 -11.26 1.15 16.94
CA LYS A 92 -10.27 0.21 17.53
C LYS A 92 -10.95 -0.98 18.13
N ASN A 93 -10.56 -2.19 17.74
CA ASN A 93 -11.12 -3.45 18.24
C ASN A 93 -10.32 -4.04 19.42
N GLY A 94 -9.22 -3.38 19.82
CA GLY A 94 -8.36 -3.81 20.92
C GLY A 94 -7.44 -5.00 20.62
N ILE A 95 -7.49 -5.51 19.40
CA ILE A 95 -6.63 -6.64 18.97
C ILE A 95 -5.31 -6.10 18.44
N LYS A 96 -4.20 -6.64 18.95
CA LYS A 96 -2.84 -6.29 18.54
C LYS A 96 -2.32 -7.29 17.52
N ILE A 97 -1.62 -6.79 16.50
CA ILE A 97 -1.02 -7.61 15.44
C ILE A 97 0.48 -7.31 15.35
N ALA A 98 1.28 -8.36 15.40
CA ALA A 98 2.71 -8.30 15.06
C ALA A 98 2.91 -8.66 13.59
N VAL A 99 3.59 -7.80 12.85
CA VAL A 99 4.00 -8.05 11.46
C VAL A 99 5.52 -8.19 11.45
N VAL A 100 6.03 -9.32 11.00
CA VAL A 100 7.47 -9.58 10.93
C VAL A 100 7.98 -9.29 9.54
N GLY A 101 8.77 -8.23 9.43
CA GLY A 101 9.33 -7.72 8.17
C GLY A 101 8.53 -6.56 7.57
N SER A 102 9.25 -5.50 7.19
CA SER A 102 8.71 -4.28 6.58
C SER A 102 8.82 -4.25 5.06
N GLY A 103 8.93 -5.40 4.41
CA GLY A 103 8.85 -5.49 2.96
C GLY A 103 7.46 -5.12 2.43
N PRO A 104 7.26 -5.10 1.09
CA PRO A 104 5.99 -4.67 0.50
C PRO A 104 4.77 -5.45 1.02
N ALA A 105 4.91 -6.75 1.25
CA ALA A 105 3.84 -7.57 1.80
C ALA A 105 3.48 -7.17 3.24
N GLY A 106 4.50 -6.99 4.11
CA GLY A 106 4.29 -6.57 5.50
C GLY A 106 3.68 -5.17 5.60
N LEU A 107 4.15 -4.21 4.80
CA LEU A 107 3.60 -2.86 4.77
C LEU A 107 2.15 -2.83 4.26
N SER A 108 1.85 -3.59 3.18
CA SER A 108 0.49 -3.69 2.64
C SER A 108 -0.46 -4.31 3.67
N PHE A 109 -0.07 -5.42 4.29
CA PHE A 109 -0.87 -6.07 5.33
C PHE A 109 -1.07 -5.14 6.55
N ALA A 110 -0.01 -4.46 7.00
CA ALA A 110 -0.09 -3.52 8.11
C ALA A 110 -1.10 -2.39 7.84
N GLY A 111 -1.08 -1.83 6.63
CA GLY A 111 -2.03 -0.80 6.23
C GLY A 111 -3.48 -1.30 6.21
N ASP A 112 -3.71 -2.50 5.67
CA ASP A 112 -5.05 -3.08 5.59
C ASP A 112 -5.60 -3.44 6.98
N MET A 113 -4.76 -3.90 7.89
CA MET A 113 -5.17 -4.19 9.27
C MET A 113 -5.41 -2.90 10.06
N ALA A 114 -4.58 -1.88 9.89
CA ALA A 114 -4.79 -0.59 10.53
C ALA A 114 -6.12 0.05 10.11
N LYS A 115 -6.48 0.01 8.81
CA LYS A 115 -7.79 0.47 8.32
C LYS A 115 -8.96 -0.25 9.01
N ARG A 116 -8.78 -1.53 9.38
CA ARG A 116 -9.80 -2.34 10.06
C ARG A 116 -9.82 -2.16 11.59
N GLY A 117 -9.05 -1.23 12.13
CA GLY A 117 -9.06 -0.89 13.56
C GLY A 117 -8.18 -1.78 14.44
N TYR A 118 -7.26 -2.56 13.86
CA TYR A 118 -6.27 -3.31 14.62
C TYR A 118 -5.11 -2.41 15.06
N ASP A 119 -4.50 -2.74 16.21
CA ASP A 119 -3.26 -2.14 16.66
C ASP A 119 -2.07 -2.90 16.07
N VAL A 120 -1.42 -2.33 15.07
CA VAL A 120 -0.40 -3.01 14.28
C VAL A 120 1.00 -2.52 14.66
N THR A 121 1.91 -3.45 14.93
CA THR A 121 3.34 -3.19 15.10
C THR A 121 4.13 -4.02 14.09
N VAL A 122 4.95 -3.36 13.30
CA VAL A 122 5.83 -3.96 12.29
C VAL A 122 7.24 -4.04 12.86
N PHE A 123 7.80 -5.25 12.95
CA PHE A 123 9.16 -5.53 13.39
C PHE A 123 10.07 -5.71 12.20
N GLU A 124 11.10 -4.87 12.09
CA GLU A 124 12.05 -4.90 10.98
C GLU A 124 13.46 -5.22 11.50
N ALA A 125 14.11 -6.19 10.86
CA ALA A 125 15.45 -6.61 11.21
C ALA A 125 16.53 -5.59 10.85
N LEU A 126 16.27 -4.77 9.83
CA LEU A 126 17.21 -3.78 9.32
C LEU A 126 16.96 -2.40 9.93
N HIS A 127 17.90 -1.49 9.72
CA HIS A 127 17.86 -0.12 10.25
C HIS A 127 16.91 0.82 9.49
N GLU A 128 16.43 0.42 8.30
CA GLU A 128 15.44 1.17 7.51
C GLU A 128 14.21 0.33 7.22
N ILE A 129 13.04 0.97 7.26
CA ILE A 129 11.75 0.35 6.90
C ILE A 129 11.60 0.32 5.39
N GLY A 130 11.10 -0.78 4.84
CA GLY A 130 10.81 -0.91 3.42
C GLY A 130 11.33 -2.19 2.78
N GLY A 131 12.28 -2.88 3.42
CA GLY A 131 12.85 -4.12 2.88
C GLY A 131 13.35 -3.95 1.44
N VAL A 132 12.93 -4.83 0.53
CA VAL A 132 13.33 -4.79 -0.88
C VAL A 132 13.00 -3.46 -1.57
N LEU A 133 12.02 -2.71 -1.11
CA LEU A 133 11.66 -1.41 -1.69
C LEU A 133 12.80 -0.39 -1.54
N LYS A 134 13.54 -0.44 -0.44
CA LYS A 134 14.68 0.45 -0.19
C LYS A 134 16.04 -0.19 -0.50
N TYR A 135 16.21 -1.47 -0.18
CA TYR A 135 17.50 -2.14 -0.29
C TYR A 135 17.71 -2.88 -1.61
N GLY A 136 16.63 -3.19 -2.34
CA GLY A 136 16.69 -4.01 -3.54
C GLY A 136 16.34 -3.29 -4.84
N ILE A 137 15.40 -2.35 -4.81
CA ILE A 137 14.97 -1.63 -6.01
C ILE A 137 15.86 -0.40 -6.20
N PRO A 138 16.48 -0.22 -7.38
CA PRO A 138 17.33 0.93 -7.63
C PRO A 138 16.58 2.27 -7.49
N GLU A 139 17.28 3.28 -6.96
CA GLU A 139 16.74 4.63 -6.68
C GLU A 139 16.11 5.29 -7.92
N PHE A 140 16.68 5.07 -9.11
CA PHE A 140 16.13 5.61 -10.36
C PHE A 140 14.78 4.98 -10.76
N ARG A 141 14.47 3.77 -10.25
CA ARG A 141 13.19 3.08 -10.48
C ARG A 141 12.16 3.44 -9.40
N LEU A 142 12.58 3.40 -8.14
CA LEU A 142 11.77 3.72 -6.98
C LEU A 142 12.57 4.59 -6.01
N PRO A 143 12.42 5.92 -6.07
CA PRO A 143 13.10 6.82 -5.14
C PRO A 143 12.72 6.53 -3.69
N ASN A 144 13.72 6.43 -2.80
CA ASN A 144 13.50 6.15 -1.38
C ASN A 144 12.52 7.12 -0.73
N LYS A 145 12.56 8.40 -1.12
CA LYS A 145 11.61 9.42 -0.66
C LYS A 145 10.14 9.09 -0.92
N ILE A 146 9.85 8.31 -1.97
CA ILE A 146 8.48 7.86 -2.26
C ILE A 146 8.06 6.79 -1.25
N VAL A 147 8.96 5.86 -0.96
CA VAL A 147 8.74 4.82 0.06
C VAL A 147 8.54 5.44 1.43
N ASP A 148 9.32 6.48 1.77
CA ASP A 148 9.19 7.19 3.05
C ASP A 148 7.82 7.86 3.20
N VAL A 149 7.28 8.47 2.15
CA VAL A 149 5.94 9.09 2.18
C VAL A 149 4.86 8.04 2.44
N GLU A 150 4.95 6.87 1.82
CA GLU A 150 4.00 5.77 2.07
C GLU A 150 4.10 5.25 3.51
N ILE A 151 5.32 5.07 4.03
CA ILE A 151 5.55 4.66 5.42
C ILE A 151 4.98 5.70 6.40
N ASP A 152 5.16 6.98 6.13
CA ASP A 152 4.60 8.06 6.95
C ASP A 152 3.07 8.08 6.90
N GLY A 153 2.48 7.71 5.77
CA GLY A 153 1.04 7.45 5.66
C GLY A 153 0.59 6.35 6.62
N LEU A 154 1.31 5.23 6.66
CA LEU A 154 1.02 4.12 7.59
C LEU A 154 1.19 4.56 9.06
N ARG A 155 2.22 5.34 9.39
CA ARG A 155 2.39 5.91 10.74
C ARG A 155 1.22 6.79 11.15
N LYS A 156 0.72 7.61 10.23
CA LYS A 156 -0.48 8.45 10.48
C LYS A 156 -1.74 7.62 10.72
N MET A 157 -1.81 6.42 10.18
CA MET A 157 -2.88 5.46 10.48
C MET A 157 -2.70 4.73 11.83
N GLY A 158 -1.58 4.96 12.54
CA GLY A 158 -1.30 4.37 13.85
C GLY A 158 -0.47 3.09 13.79
N VAL A 159 0.10 2.72 12.64
CA VAL A 159 1.06 1.62 12.54
C VAL A 159 2.36 1.99 13.25
N GLN A 160 2.80 1.14 14.17
CA GLN A 160 4.06 1.28 14.88
C GLN A 160 5.16 0.50 14.15
N PHE A 161 6.40 0.98 14.24
CA PHE A 161 7.56 0.35 13.59
C PHE A 161 8.71 0.22 14.59
N GLU A 162 9.16 -1.03 14.79
CA GLU A 162 10.32 -1.38 15.60
C GLU A 162 11.44 -1.85 14.68
N LYS A 163 12.51 -1.03 14.59
CA LYS A 163 13.69 -1.31 13.76
C LYS A 163 14.76 -2.05 14.53
N ASP A 164 15.74 -2.61 13.82
CA ASP A 164 16.86 -3.36 14.39
C ASP A 164 16.42 -4.52 15.28
N CYS A 165 15.23 -5.07 14.97
CA CYS A 165 14.58 -6.11 15.75
C CYS A 165 14.51 -7.43 14.95
N ILE A 166 15.38 -8.38 15.29
CA ILE A 166 15.41 -9.70 14.68
C ILE A 166 14.55 -10.65 15.52
N VAL A 167 13.36 -10.95 15.04
CA VAL A 167 12.45 -11.91 15.69
C VAL A 167 13.11 -13.30 15.75
N GLY A 168 13.08 -13.91 16.91
CA GLY A 168 13.78 -15.15 17.22
C GLY A 168 15.22 -14.97 17.68
N LYS A 169 15.75 -13.71 17.74
CA LYS A 169 17.09 -13.40 18.28
C LYS A 169 17.08 -12.24 19.26
N THR A 170 16.71 -11.02 18.82
CA THR A 170 16.64 -9.85 19.71
C THR A 170 15.34 -9.82 20.51
N ILE A 171 14.28 -10.38 19.96
CA ILE A 171 13.01 -10.61 20.63
C ILE A 171 12.57 -12.04 20.34
N SER A 172 12.17 -12.79 21.36
CA SER A 172 11.68 -14.16 21.17
C SER A 172 10.23 -14.16 20.68
N TYR A 173 9.79 -15.31 20.14
CA TYR A 173 8.38 -15.50 19.79
C TYR A 173 7.47 -15.40 21.02
N ASP A 174 7.93 -15.94 22.17
CA ASP A 174 7.17 -15.90 23.41
C ASP A 174 6.99 -14.47 23.93
N ASP A 175 8.02 -13.62 23.82
CA ASP A 175 7.93 -12.20 24.16
C ASP A 175 6.91 -11.48 23.26
N LEU A 176 6.92 -11.76 21.94
CA LEU A 176 5.91 -11.23 21.03
C LEU A 176 4.52 -11.68 21.39
N HIS A 177 4.35 -12.97 21.71
CA HIS A 177 3.06 -13.53 22.09
C HIS A 177 2.53 -12.95 23.41
N LEU A 178 3.40 -12.69 24.38
CA LEU A 178 3.04 -12.08 25.66
C LEU A 178 2.72 -10.59 25.54
N SER A 179 3.41 -9.85 24.66
CA SER A 179 3.24 -8.40 24.48
C SER A 179 2.10 -8.05 23.50
N LEU A 180 1.83 -8.93 22.56
CA LEU A 180 0.88 -8.76 21.47
C LEU A 180 -0.11 -9.95 21.47
N ILE A 181 -0.91 -10.05 22.49
CA ILE A 181 -1.86 -11.15 22.68
C ILE A 181 -2.83 -11.20 21.49
N HIS A 182 -2.61 -12.00 20.53
CA HIS A 182 -3.32 -12.44 19.33
C HIS A 182 -2.45 -12.23 18.08
N ILE A 183 -1.77 -13.28 17.72
CA ILE A 183 -1.15 -13.47 16.41
C ILE A 183 -2.16 -14.17 15.51
#